data_b004a3bf34358b0e2fbd0e98cf41285a
#
_entry.id   b004a3bf34358b0e2fbd0e98cf41285a
#
_cell.length_a   1.000
_cell.length_b   1.000
_cell.length_c   1.000
_cell.angle_alpha   90.00
_cell.angle_beta   90.00
_cell.angle_gamma   90.00
#
_symmetry.space_group_name_H-M   'P 1'
#
loop_
_entity.id
_entity.type
_entity.pdbx_description
1 polymer ?
#
loop_
_entity_poly.entity_id
_entity_poly.type
_entity_poly.pdbx_seq_one_letter_code
_entity_poly.pdbx_strand_id
1 'polypeptide(L)'
;CQIGGYPKVVENYLENRNIVKAQGELVKIIDTFTNESIRYFTDILDTKVFTHIFFSICRILNREKKGFSEDSISEELQKLVTKDYSSNISKATCNRAISWLYFSGIIGFCAKITEMDILDFKSASRCYFMDMGLANYYLTRTGTDSRVLAGTLNENYVYINLKKRQDFPQEISFETPAFATYRGG
;
A
#
# COMPACT_ATOMS: atom_id res chain seq x y z
N CYS A 1 -16.26 -2.43 3.27
CA CYS A 1 -14.99 -2.26 2.51
C CYS A 1 -14.18 -3.54 2.34
N GLN A 2 -14.80 -4.75 2.48
CA GLN A 2 -14.06 -6.02 2.37
C GLN A 2 -13.70 -6.40 0.94
N ILE A 3 -14.43 -5.90 -0.06
CA ILE A 3 -14.27 -6.23 -1.47
C ILE A 3 -13.59 -5.12 -2.28
N GLY A 4 -13.42 -3.93 -1.72
CA GLY A 4 -12.82 -2.78 -2.41
C GLY A 4 -13.73 -2.12 -3.43
N GLY A 5 -13.11 -1.39 -4.38
CA GLY A 5 -13.78 -0.58 -5.38
C GLY A 5 -13.50 -0.99 -6.84
N TYR A 6 -12.78 -2.06 -7.09
CA TYR A 6 -12.58 -2.54 -8.46
C TYR A 6 -13.91 -2.96 -9.10
N PRO A 7 -14.31 -2.39 -10.26
CA PRO A 7 -15.63 -2.62 -10.84
C PRO A 7 -15.99 -4.09 -11.00
N LYS A 8 -15.06 -4.90 -11.51
CA LYS A 8 -15.28 -6.34 -11.72
C LYS A 8 -15.48 -7.12 -10.42
N VAL A 9 -14.82 -6.70 -9.34
CA VAL A 9 -14.97 -7.31 -8.01
C VAL A 9 -16.35 -6.97 -7.42
N VAL A 10 -16.76 -5.71 -7.58
CA VAL A 10 -18.08 -5.24 -7.13
C VAL A 10 -19.19 -5.95 -7.90
N GLU A 11 -19.09 -6.04 -9.23
CA GLU A 11 -20.03 -6.76 -10.10
C GLU A 11 -20.17 -8.23 -9.64
N ASN A 12 -19.04 -8.95 -9.49
CA ASN A 12 -19.04 -10.33 -9.03
C ASN A 12 -19.72 -10.49 -7.65
N TYR A 13 -19.49 -9.54 -6.73
CA TYR A 13 -20.15 -9.56 -5.43
C TYR A 13 -21.66 -9.31 -5.54
N LEU A 14 -22.11 -8.38 -6.39
CA LEU A 14 -23.53 -8.10 -6.58
C LEU A 14 -24.28 -9.30 -7.15
N GLU A 15 -23.66 -10.01 -8.08
CA GLU A 15 -24.22 -11.22 -8.69
C GLU A 15 -24.27 -12.41 -7.72
N ASN A 16 -23.18 -12.66 -6.98
CA ASN A 16 -23.02 -13.88 -6.20
C ASN A 16 -23.29 -13.72 -4.70
N ARG A 17 -23.32 -12.48 -4.18
CA ARG A 17 -23.41 -12.15 -2.74
C ARG A 17 -22.40 -12.93 -1.88
N ASN A 18 -21.24 -13.22 -2.44
CA ASN A 18 -20.21 -14.04 -1.82
C ASN A 18 -18.86 -13.29 -1.80
N ILE A 19 -18.40 -12.95 -0.58
CA ILE A 19 -17.15 -12.20 -0.37
C ILE A 19 -15.94 -13.01 -0.84
N VAL A 20 -15.92 -14.32 -0.62
CA VAL A 20 -14.78 -15.18 -1.00
C VAL A 20 -14.62 -15.21 -2.52
N LYS A 21 -15.72 -15.32 -3.27
CA LYS A 21 -15.70 -15.24 -4.73
C LYS A 21 -15.22 -13.88 -5.22
N ALA A 22 -15.72 -12.81 -4.62
CA ALA A 22 -15.30 -11.45 -4.94
C ALA A 22 -13.80 -11.22 -4.66
N GLN A 23 -13.30 -11.71 -3.53
CA GLN A 23 -11.85 -11.67 -3.23
C GLN A 23 -11.03 -12.52 -4.21
N GLY A 24 -11.55 -13.66 -4.66
CA GLY A 24 -10.90 -14.45 -5.70
C GLY A 24 -10.77 -13.68 -7.01
N GLU A 25 -11.77 -12.87 -7.37
CA GLU A 25 -11.70 -12.00 -8.55
C GLU A 25 -10.67 -10.88 -8.37
N LEU A 26 -10.60 -10.28 -7.17
CA LEU A 26 -9.57 -9.29 -6.84
C LEU A 26 -8.16 -9.87 -7.03
N VAL A 27 -7.91 -11.10 -6.54
CA VAL A 27 -6.62 -11.77 -6.71
C VAL A 27 -6.28 -11.95 -8.18
N LYS A 28 -7.22 -12.42 -9.01
CA LYS A 28 -6.99 -12.56 -10.46
C LYS A 28 -6.63 -11.25 -11.13
N ILE A 29 -7.27 -10.13 -10.76
CA ILE A 29 -6.95 -8.80 -11.28
C ILE A 29 -5.51 -8.44 -10.92
N ILE A 30 -5.12 -8.62 -9.66
CA ILE A 30 -3.76 -8.30 -9.20
C ILE A 30 -2.72 -9.22 -9.83
N ASP A 31 -3.00 -10.52 -9.97
CA ASP A 31 -2.10 -11.46 -10.64
C ASP A 31 -1.91 -11.09 -12.12
N THR A 32 -3.00 -10.73 -12.80
CA THR A 32 -2.93 -10.26 -14.19
C THR A 32 -2.07 -9.01 -14.30
N PHE A 33 -2.32 -8.03 -13.43
CA PHE A 33 -1.55 -6.79 -13.39
C PHE A 33 -0.07 -7.03 -13.10
N THR A 34 0.27 -7.86 -12.10
CA THR A 34 1.66 -8.16 -11.75
C THR A 34 2.36 -8.98 -12.84
N ASN A 35 1.65 -9.88 -13.52
CA ASN A 35 2.21 -10.62 -14.66
C ASN A 35 2.46 -9.72 -15.87
N GLU A 36 1.68 -8.68 -16.08
CA GLU A 36 1.93 -7.67 -17.12
C GLU A 36 3.28 -6.95 -16.89
N SER A 37 3.75 -6.85 -15.65
CA SER A 37 5.03 -6.20 -15.33
C SER A 37 6.22 -6.82 -16.04
N ILE A 38 6.18 -8.13 -16.33
CA ILE A 38 7.25 -8.85 -17.06
C ILE A 38 7.49 -8.22 -18.44
N ARG A 39 6.47 -7.63 -19.05
CA ARG A 39 6.59 -6.95 -20.35
C ARG A 39 7.37 -5.64 -20.27
N TYR A 40 7.42 -5.02 -19.09
CA TYR A 40 8.08 -3.74 -18.87
C TYR A 40 9.43 -3.87 -18.16
N PHE A 41 9.63 -4.98 -17.44
CA PHE A 41 10.82 -5.20 -16.61
C PHE A 41 11.47 -6.53 -16.96
N THR A 42 12.54 -6.49 -17.73
CA THR A 42 13.30 -7.69 -18.12
C THR A 42 14.06 -8.34 -16.97
N ASP A 43 14.24 -7.62 -15.87
CA ASP A 43 14.97 -8.07 -14.67
C ASP A 43 14.05 -8.54 -13.53
N ILE A 44 12.74 -8.40 -13.67
CA ILE A 44 11.75 -9.03 -12.77
C ILE A 44 11.42 -10.41 -13.35
N LEU A 45 12.21 -11.40 -12.99
CA LEU A 45 12.04 -12.78 -13.45
C LEU A 45 10.91 -13.51 -12.71
N ASP A 46 10.53 -13.04 -11.51
CA ASP A 46 9.51 -13.65 -10.68
C ASP A 46 8.56 -12.59 -10.10
N THR A 47 7.32 -12.64 -10.52
CA THR A 47 6.25 -11.71 -10.07
C THR A 47 5.91 -11.84 -8.59
N LYS A 48 6.37 -12.87 -7.90
CA LYS A 48 6.22 -13.00 -6.44
C LYS A 48 6.83 -11.83 -5.67
N VAL A 49 7.77 -11.09 -6.26
CA VAL A 49 8.31 -9.85 -5.66
C VAL A 49 7.18 -8.88 -5.27
N PHE A 50 6.14 -8.75 -6.08
CA PHE A 50 5.00 -7.87 -5.77
C PHE A 50 4.23 -8.33 -4.55
N THR A 51 4.00 -9.64 -4.41
CA THR A 51 3.39 -10.23 -3.21
C THR A 51 4.23 -9.95 -1.97
N HIS A 52 5.56 -10.07 -2.04
CA HIS A 52 6.45 -9.72 -0.94
C HIS A 52 6.42 -8.23 -0.60
N ILE A 53 6.31 -7.35 -1.60
CA ILE A 53 6.12 -5.91 -1.39
C ILE A 53 4.80 -5.67 -0.63
N PHE A 54 3.69 -6.26 -1.04
CA PHE A 54 2.39 -6.09 -0.39
C PHE A 54 2.41 -6.55 1.07
N PHE A 55 2.99 -7.73 1.38
CA PHE A 55 3.15 -8.17 2.77
C PHE A 55 4.11 -7.28 3.57
N SER A 56 5.15 -6.74 2.95
CA SER A 56 6.06 -5.79 3.61
C SER A 56 5.35 -4.49 3.96
N ILE A 57 4.48 -3.98 3.08
CA ILE A 57 3.60 -2.83 3.37
C ILE A 57 2.72 -3.13 4.60
N CYS A 58 2.08 -4.30 4.63
CA CYS A 58 1.26 -4.71 5.77
C CYS A 58 2.06 -4.76 7.07
N ARG A 59 3.30 -5.26 7.04
CA ARG A 59 4.18 -5.29 8.22
C ARG A 59 4.52 -3.90 8.72
N ILE A 60 4.80 -2.96 7.81
CA ILE A 60 5.08 -1.57 8.17
C ILE A 60 3.84 -0.92 8.79
N LEU A 61 2.68 -1.11 8.18
CA LEU A 61 1.42 -0.55 8.68
C LEU A 61 1.03 -1.10 10.05
N ASN A 62 1.31 -2.38 10.31
CA ASN A 62 0.96 -3.05 11.58
C ASN A 62 1.97 -2.78 12.71
N ARG A 63 3.13 -2.18 12.43
CA ARG A 63 4.09 -1.84 13.48
C ARG A 63 3.59 -0.66 14.30
N GLU A 64 3.60 -0.82 15.63
CA GLU A 64 3.53 0.33 16.52
C GLU A 64 4.69 1.28 16.23
N LYS A 65 4.37 2.55 16.08
CA LYS A 65 5.38 3.60 15.87
C LYS A 65 6.13 3.86 17.17
N LYS A 66 7.18 3.11 17.40
CA LYS A 66 8.18 3.44 18.45
C LYS A 66 9.31 4.22 17.78
N GLY A 67 9.22 5.54 17.80
CA GLY A 67 10.28 6.43 17.34
C GLY A 67 10.31 6.71 15.84
N PHE A 68 11.20 7.63 15.45
CA PHE A 68 11.43 7.98 14.05
C PHE A 68 12.38 6.95 13.45
N SER A 69 11.98 6.31 12.33
CA SER A 69 12.96 5.69 11.45
C SER A 69 13.56 6.81 10.57
N GLU A 70 14.87 6.91 10.52
CA GLU A 70 15.58 7.81 9.60
C GLU A 70 15.50 7.30 8.16
N ASP A 71 15.16 6.02 7.99
CA ASP A 71 15.03 5.39 6.69
C ASP A 71 13.75 5.87 5.97
N SER A 72 13.86 6.16 4.69
CA SER A 72 12.69 6.39 3.85
C SER A 72 11.85 5.12 3.77
N ILE A 73 10.53 5.26 3.58
CA ILE A 73 9.63 4.10 3.44
C ILE A 73 10.06 3.15 2.32
N SER A 74 10.63 3.71 1.25
CA SER A 74 11.15 2.92 0.13
C SER A 74 12.34 2.04 0.55
N GLU A 75 13.24 2.58 1.37
CA GLU A 75 14.38 1.83 1.91
C GLU A 75 13.93 0.76 2.90
N GLU A 76 12.96 1.07 3.75
CA GLU A 76 12.40 0.10 4.68
C GLU A 76 11.69 -1.05 3.95
N LEU A 77 10.87 -0.74 2.96
CA LEU A 77 10.23 -1.75 2.10
C LEU A 77 11.28 -2.63 1.41
N GLN A 78 12.31 -2.00 0.84
CA GLN A 78 13.39 -2.72 0.19
C GLN A 78 14.12 -3.66 1.15
N LYS A 79 14.46 -3.22 2.36
CA LYS A 79 15.10 -4.05 3.38
C LYS A 79 14.25 -5.27 3.74
N LEU A 80 12.92 -5.08 3.89
CA LEU A 80 11.99 -6.17 4.19
C LEU A 80 11.86 -7.14 3.03
N VAL A 81 11.69 -6.64 1.81
CA VAL A 81 11.55 -7.48 0.61
C VAL A 81 12.81 -8.30 0.39
N THR A 82 14.00 -7.69 0.46
CA THR A 82 15.26 -8.40 0.26
C THR A 82 15.56 -9.44 1.34
N LYS A 83 15.07 -9.22 2.56
CA LYS A 83 15.23 -10.17 3.68
C LYS A 83 14.36 -11.41 3.50
N ASP A 84 13.13 -11.23 3.04
CA ASP A 84 12.12 -12.30 3.01
C ASP A 84 12.02 -12.99 1.64
N TYR A 85 12.64 -12.40 0.61
CA TYR A 85 12.62 -12.94 -0.75
C TYR A 85 13.79 -13.92 -0.95
N SER A 86 13.46 -15.16 -1.29
CA SER A 86 14.43 -16.25 -1.41
C SER A 86 15.38 -16.14 -2.62
N SER A 87 15.05 -15.28 -3.57
CA SER A 87 15.88 -15.04 -4.77
C SER A 87 16.67 -13.75 -4.59
N ASN A 88 17.89 -13.70 -5.12
CA ASN A 88 18.69 -12.48 -5.13
C ASN A 88 18.02 -11.41 -5.99
N ILE A 89 17.30 -10.49 -5.35
CA ILE A 89 16.75 -9.31 -6.01
C ILE A 89 17.68 -8.11 -5.78
N SER A 90 18.00 -7.39 -6.85
CA SER A 90 18.79 -6.17 -6.72
C SER A 90 17.95 -5.04 -6.07
N LYS A 91 18.63 -4.14 -5.37
CA LYS A 91 17.98 -2.92 -4.85
C LYS A 91 17.28 -2.13 -5.95
N ALA A 92 17.90 -2.01 -7.10
CA ALA A 92 17.36 -1.28 -8.25
C ALA A 92 16.06 -1.93 -8.76
N THR A 93 16.01 -3.25 -8.86
CA THR A 93 14.82 -4.00 -9.29
C THR A 93 13.69 -3.84 -8.29
N CYS A 94 13.98 -3.95 -6.99
CA CYS A 94 12.99 -3.74 -5.94
C CYS A 94 12.40 -2.32 -6.00
N ASN A 95 13.24 -1.29 -6.12
CA ASN A 95 12.79 0.10 -6.24
C ASN A 95 11.95 0.33 -7.50
N ARG A 96 12.30 -0.27 -8.62
CA ARG A 96 11.48 -0.18 -9.85
C ARG A 96 10.11 -0.82 -9.67
N ALA A 97 10.04 -1.98 -9.02
CA ALA A 97 8.78 -2.64 -8.72
C ALA A 97 7.89 -1.78 -7.79
N ILE A 98 8.47 -1.17 -6.75
CA ILE A 98 7.77 -0.25 -5.86
C ILE A 98 7.28 0.98 -6.63
N SER A 99 8.13 1.60 -7.45
CA SER A 99 7.77 2.76 -8.28
C SER A 99 6.65 2.43 -9.25
N TRP A 100 6.70 1.25 -9.87
CA TRP A 100 5.65 0.82 -10.80
C TRP A 100 4.29 0.67 -10.11
N LEU A 101 4.24 0.05 -8.92
CA LEU A 101 3.03 -0.03 -8.11
C LEU A 101 2.48 1.35 -7.74
N TYR A 102 3.37 2.29 -7.41
CA TYR A 102 3.00 3.67 -7.09
C TYR A 102 2.43 4.41 -8.30
N PHE A 103 3.14 4.42 -9.43
CA PHE A 103 2.67 5.10 -10.64
C PHE A 103 1.43 4.46 -11.26
N SER A 104 1.20 3.18 -11.00
CA SER A 104 -0.03 2.48 -11.42
C SER A 104 -1.21 2.68 -10.45
N GLY A 105 -1.04 3.47 -9.39
CA GLY A 105 -2.11 3.74 -8.42
C GLY A 105 -2.53 2.55 -7.57
N ILE A 106 -1.67 1.54 -7.41
CA ILE A 106 -1.93 0.38 -6.54
C ILE A 106 -1.58 0.71 -5.08
N ILE A 107 -0.49 1.46 -4.89
CA ILE A 107 -0.04 1.95 -3.58
C ILE A 107 0.11 3.46 -3.59
N GLY A 108 0.08 4.07 -2.41
CA GLY A 108 0.32 5.49 -2.21
C GLY A 108 1.25 5.75 -1.04
N PHE A 109 2.02 6.82 -1.11
CA PHE A 109 2.92 7.23 -0.05
C PHE A 109 2.35 8.44 0.69
N CYS A 110 2.57 8.49 1.99
CA CYS A 110 2.22 9.61 2.85
C CYS A 110 3.49 10.23 3.41
N ALA A 111 3.69 11.52 3.13
CA ALA A 111 4.79 12.29 3.65
C ALA A 111 4.58 12.63 5.14
N LYS A 112 5.65 12.99 5.82
CA LYS A 112 5.62 13.50 7.19
C LYS A 112 5.62 15.03 7.16
N ILE A 113 4.79 15.65 7.99
CA ILE A 113 4.90 17.09 8.27
C ILE A 113 6.06 17.29 9.24
N THR A 114 7.00 18.18 8.89
CA THR A 114 8.06 18.61 9.78
C THR A 114 7.56 19.70 10.74
N GLU A 115 8.36 20.05 11.76
CA GLU A 115 8.05 21.14 12.72
C GLU A 115 7.87 22.54 12.05
N MET A 116 8.27 22.69 10.77
CA MET A 116 8.09 23.91 9.98
C MET A 116 6.90 23.83 9.00
N ASP A 117 5.97 22.91 9.19
CA ASP A 117 4.87 22.64 8.25
C ASP A 117 5.32 22.32 6.82
N ILE A 118 6.57 21.89 6.65
CA ILE A 118 7.12 21.50 5.37
C ILE A 118 6.92 20.01 5.15
N LEU A 119 6.34 19.65 4.00
CA LEU A 119 6.22 18.26 3.59
C LEU A 119 7.60 17.69 3.22
N ASP A 120 8.09 16.76 4.00
CA ASP A 120 9.31 16.03 3.68
C ASP A 120 8.99 14.76 2.88
N PHE A 121 9.01 14.88 1.56
CA PHE A 121 8.79 13.76 0.65
C PHE A 121 9.94 12.74 0.65
N LYS A 122 11.12 13.10 1.15
CA LYS A 122 12.24 12.15 1.28
C LYS A 122 12.05 11.21 2.46
N SER A 123 11.33 11.66 3.48
CA SER A 123 10.98 10.85 4.64
C SER A 123 9.53 10.38 4.64
N ALA A 124 8.97 10.07 3.46
CA ALA A 124 7.67 9.39 3.41
C ALA A 124 7.75 8.16 4.32
N SER A 125 6.96 8.12 5.36
CA SER A 125 7.07 7.11 6.40
C SER A 125 5.86 6.21 6.49
N ARG A 126 4.91 6.34 5.54
CA ARG A 126 3.75 5.48 5.41
C ARG A 126 3.51 5.14 3.94
N CYS A 127 3.19 3.87 3.71
CA CYS A 127 2.74 3.38 2.43
C CYS A 127 1.38 2.71 2.61
N TYR A 128 0.41 3.09 1.81
CA TYR A 128 -0.97 2.61 1.89
C TYR A 128 -1.38 1.93 0.59
N PHE A 129 -2.36 1.05 0.67
CA PHE A 129 -3.04 0.53 -0.52
C PHE A 129 -4.06 1.55 -1.01
N MET A 130 -4.19 1.69 -2.33
CA MET A 130 -5.17 2.59 -2.94
C MET A 130 -6.56 1.96 -3.11
N ASP A 131 -6.71 0.68 -2.76
CA ASP A 131 -7.98 -0.03 -2.72
C ASP A 131 -8.20 -0.74 -1.39
N MET A 132 -9.40 -0.60 -0.80
CA MET A 132 -9.72 -1.19 0.51
C MET A 132 -9.86 -2.71 0.47
N GLY A 133 -10.27 -3.28 -0.66
CA GLY A 133 -10.32 -4.74 -0.83
C GLY A 133 -8.91 -5.33 -0.81
N LEU A 134 -7.98 -4.65 -1.48
CA LEU A 134 -6.57 -5.04 -1.51
C LEU A 134 -5.94 -4.93 -0.11
N ALA A 135 -6.16 -3.80 0.58
CA ALA A 135 -5.72 -3.61 1.96
C ALA A 135 -6.27 -4.72 2.89
N ASN A 136 -7.57 -4.96 2.84
CA ASN A 136 -8.22 -5.98 3.66
C ASN A 136 -7.70 -7.39 3.32
N TYR A 137 -7.53 -7.70 2.03
CA TYR A 137 -7.07 -9.01 1.58
C TYR A 137 -5.69 -9.36 2.15
N TYR A 138 -4.73 -8.43 2.07
CA TYR A 138 -3.37 -8.68 2.55
C TYR A 138 -3.24 -8.54 4.08
N LEU A 139 -3.84 -7.51 4.69
CA LEU A 139 -3.76 -7.28 6.13
C LEU A 139 -4.36 -8.43 6.95
N THR A 140 -5.51 -8.99 6.54
CA THR A 140 -6.12 -10.13 7.24
C THR A 140 -5.26 -11.40 7.22
N ARG A 141 -4.32 -11.50 6.29
CA ARG A 141 -3.41 -12.65 6.13
C ARG A 141 -2.09 -12.52 6.88
N THR A 142 -1.87 -11.41 7.57
CA THR A 142 -0.64 -11.19 8.37
C THR A 142 -0.70 -11.78 9.77
N GLY A 143 -1.83 -12.32 10.19
CA GLY A 143 -2.02 -12.83 11.55
C GLY A 143 -2.06 -11.75 12.63
N THR A 144 -2.34 -10.50 12.24
CA THR A 144 -2.39 -9.35 13.13
C THR A 144 -3.61 -9.40 14.03
N ASP A 145 -3.46 -8.94 15.28
CA ASP A 145 -4.56 -8.78 16.22
C ASP A 145 -5.71 -7.95 15.63
N SER A 146 -6.95 -8.33 15.92
CA SER A 146 -8.14 -7.73 15.33
C SER A 146 -8.29 -6.22 15.61
N ARG A 147 -7.80 -5.73 16.75
CA ARG A 147 -7.85 -4.30 17.09
C ARG A 147 -6.84 -3.51 16.26
N VAL A 148 -5.62 -4.03 16.13
CA VAL A 148 -4.58 -3.43 15.29
C VAL A 148 -5.02 -3.44 13.84
N LEU A 149 -5.59 -4.55 13.37
CA LEU A 149 -6.13 -4.68 12.02
C LEU A 149 -7.21 -3.63 11.74
N ALA A 150 -8.18 -3.45 12.65
CA ALA A 150 -9.23 -2.45 12.50
C ALA A 150 -8.67 -1.03 12.44
N GLY A 151 -7.69 -0.69 13.31
CA GLY A 151 -7.00 0.58 13.30
C GLY A 151 -6.28 0.85 11.97
N THR A 152 -5.52 -0.13 11.49
CA THR A 152 -4.78 -0.04 10.24
C THR A 152 -5.71 0.12 9.02
N LEU A 153 -6.81 -0.63 8.98
CA LEU A 153 -7.80 -0.51 7.90
C LEU A 153 -8.48 0.88 7.91
N ASN A 154 -8.81 1.41 9.09
CA ASN A 154 -9.38 2.75 9.21
C ASN A 154 -8.37 3.82 8.77
N GLU A 155 -7.11 3.72 9.16
CA GLU A 155 -6.03 4.61 8.72
C GLU A 155 -5.89 4.60 7.19
N ASN A 156 -5.86 3.41 6.59
CA ASN A 156 -5.80 3.26 5.13
C ASN A 156 -7.04 3.84 4.43
N TYR A 157 -8.23 3.66 5.00
CA TYR A 157 -9.47 4.23 4.48
C TYR A 157 -9.45 5.77 4.49
N VAL A 158 -9.01 6.37 5.59
CA VAL A 158 -8.86 7.83 5.72
C VAL A 158 -7.89 8.35 4.65
N TYR A 159 -6.72 7.70 4.50
CA TYR A 159 -5.74 8.08 3.49
C TYR A 159 -6.33 8.10 2.07
N ILE A 160 -7.02 7.02 1.66
CA ILE A 160 -7.65 6.93 0.33
C ILE A 160 -8.64 8.08 0.11
N ASN A 161 -9.48 8.39 1.12
CA ASN A 161 -10.47 9.44 0.98
C ASN A 161 -9.84 10.84 0.91
N LEU A 162 -8.80 11.10 1.68
CA LEU A 162 -8.05 12.35 1.59
C LEU A 162 -7.36 12.48 0.22
N LYS A 163 -6.73 11.39 -0.27
CA LYS A 163 -6.07 11.37 -1.56
C LYS A 163 -7.05 11.62 -2.71
N LYS A 164 -8.23 11.00 -2.68
CA LYS A 164 -9.29 11.24 -3.68
C LYS A 164 -9.75 12.71 -3.69
N ARG A 165 -9.85 13.34 -2.53
CA ARG A 165 -10.25 14.76 -2.46
C ARG A 165 -9.19 15.68 -3.04
N GLN A 166 -7.91 15.36 -2.86
CA GLN A 166 -6.81 16.10 -3.47
C GLN A 166 -6.86 16.05 -5.00
N ASP A 167 -7.22 14.90 -5.56
CA ASP A 167 -7.24 14.69 -7.01
C ASP A 167 -8.48 15.31 -7.70
N PHE A 168 -9.47 15.82 -6.93
CA PHE A 168 -10.63 16.55 -7.42
C PHE A 168 -10.46 18.07 -7.21
N PRO A 169 -10.08 18.84 -8.23
CA PRO A 169 -9.74 20.26 -8.10
C PRO A 169 -10.94 21.21 -7.97
N GLN A 170 -12.12 20.75 -7.57
CA GLN A 170 -13.29 21.60 -7.44
C GLN A 170 -13.35 22.27 -6.07
N GLU A 171 -13.00 23.56 -6.04
CA GLU A 171 -13.33 24.60 -5.05
C GLU A 171 -12.53 24.64 -3.73
N ILE A 172 -11.82 23.61 -3.32
CA ILE A 172 -10.98 23.65 -2.12
C ILE A 172 -9.63 23.02 -2.45
N SER A 173 -8.55 23.77 -2.31
CA SER A 173 -7.19 23.21 -2.40
C SER A 173 -6.95 22.35 -1.15
N PHE A 174 -7.05 21.05 -1.28
CA PHE A 174 -6.58 20.15 -0.23
C PHE A 174 -5.08 19.94 -0.41
N GLU A 175 -4.34 20.15 0.65
CA GLU A 175 -2.94 19.80 0.71
C GLU A 175 -2.76 18.27 0.61
N THR A 176 -1.59 17.85 0.13
CA THR A 176 -1.24 16.43 0.07
C THR A 176 -1.40 15.79 1.46
N PRO A 177 -2.08 14.64 1.57
CA PRO A 177 -2.23 13.97 2.86
C PRO A 177 -0.88 13.73 3.50
N ALA A 178 -0.73 14.20 4.71
CA ALA A 178 0.48 14.05 5.49
C ALA A 178 0.11 13.62 6.93
N PHE A 179 1.08 13.18 7.70
CA PHE A 179 0.86 12.84 9.09
C PHE A 179 1.86 13.57 9.99
N ALA A 180 1.41 13.87 11.20
CA ALA A 180 2.25 14.40 12.26
C ALA A 180 2.31 13.38 13.41
N THR A 181 3.47 13.28 14.07
CA THR A 181 3.61 12.53 15.32
C THR A 181 3.59 13.51 16.47
N TYR A 182 2.62 13.37 17.36
CA TYR A 182 2.66 14.07 18.65
C TYR A 182 3.64 13.35 19.57
N ARG A 183 4.62 14.08 20.10
CA ARG A 183 5.28 13.66 21.34
C ARG A 183 4.31 14.00 22.47
N GLY A 184 3.58 13.00 22.94
CA GLY A 184 2.84 13.11 24.17
C GLY A 184 3.81 13.41 25.30
N GLY A 185 3.62 14.54 25.98
CA GLY A 185 4.30 14.83 27.24
C GLY A 185 3.69 13.99 28.35
#